data_392ae08ae38600eae5b21254ff81db39
#
_entry.id   392ae08ae38600eae5b21254ff81db39
#
_cell.length_a   1.000
_cell.length_b   1.000
_cell.length_c   1.000
_cell.angle_alpha   90.00
_cell.angle_beta   90.00
_cell.angle_gamma   90.00
#
_symmetry.space_group_name_H-M   'P 1'
#
loop_
_entity.id
_entity.type
_entity.pdbx_description
1 polymer ?
#
loop_
_entity_poly.entity_id
_entity_poly.type
_entity_poly.pdbx_seq_one_letter_code
_entity_poly.pdbx_strand_id
1 'polypeptide(L)'
;MSKERDFNRETKDNLNRKYAYDFDFDVMHPLIMRSFEPFFQDGNVLELGSFEGNFTAHLRPKFKDITCVEASCDAVRVAKNVISDGVEFIEGTFETVVIKRRFNNVIMTHVLEHVEDPNLVLTKIRTDWLAEGGRLFLACPNANAASRQIAVKMGIISHNEAVTPGEAQHGHYRTYSLETLEKAVRESSYRIVHKSGIFFKALANFQWDELLKNEIVSREYLEGCYLLGQQ
;
A
#
# COMPACT_ATOMS: atom_id res chain seq x y z
N MET A 1 6.51 -29.01 -3.44
CA MET A 1 6.43 -28.33 -2.14
C MET A 1 6.68 -26.86 -2.43
N SER A 2 5.69 -25.98 -2.31
CA SER A 2 5.89 -24.54 -2.37
C SER A 2 6.81 -24.17 -1.21
N LYS A 3 7.87 -23.42 -1.49
CA LYS A 3 8.77 -22.91 -0.45
C LYS A 3 7.94 -22.02 0.45
N GLU A 4 7.93 -22.26 1.77
CA GLU A 4 7.25 -21.42 2.73
C GLU A 4 7.73 -19.98 2.56
N ARG A 5 6.81 -19.03 2.48
CA ARG A 5 7.10 -17.62 2.25
C ARG A 5 7.70 -17.00 3.51
N ASP A 6 8.82 -16.33 3.38
CA ASP A 6 9.52 -15.67 4.49
C ASP A 6 9.30 -14.15 4.43
N PHE A 7 8.25 -13.69 5.09
CA PHE A 7 7.86 -12.26 5.14
C PHE A 7 8.93 -11.39 5.81
N ASN A 8 9.69 -11.91 6.79
CA ASN A 8 10.77 -11.15 7.42
C ASN A 8 11.93 -10.89 6.45
N ARG A 9 12.16 -11.80 5.51
CA ARG A 9 13.17 -11.63 4.47
C ARG A 9 12.71 -10.67 3.38
N GLU A 10 11.45 -10.72 3.00
CA GLU A 10 10.87 -9.87 1.95
C GLU A 10 10.90 -8.39 2.32
N THR A 11 10.78 -8.05 3.60
CA THR A 11 10.81 -6.67 4.10
C THR A 11 12.23 -6.10 4.27
N LYS A 12 13.28 -6.87 3.96
CA LYS A 12 14.68 -6.38 4.05
C LYS A 12 15.15 -5.81 2.73
N ASP A 13 15.98 -4.79 2.82
CA ASP A 13 16.68 -4.24 1.66
C ASP A 13 17.51 -5.32 0.96
N ASN A 14 17.62 -5.23 -0.34
CA ASN A 14 18.49 -6.06 -1.15
C ASN A 14 19.53 -5.19 -1.88
N LEU A 15 20.49 -5.83 -2.56
CA LEU A 15 21.62 -5.14 -3.20
C LEU A 15 21.20 -4.11 -4.27
N ASN A 16 20.01 -4.28 -4.85
CA ASN A 16 19.55 -3.48 -5.98
C ASN A 16 18.36 -2.57 -5.63
N ARG A 17 17.75 -2.74 -4.45
CA ARG A 17 16.55 -2.03 -4.11
C ARG A 17 16.32 -2.03 -2.59
N LYS A 18 15.92 -0.89 -2.02
CA LYS A 18 15.31 -0.83 -0.70
C LYS A 18 13.90 -1.41 -0.74
N TYR A 19 13.44 -1.94 0.38
CA TYR A 19 12.03 -2.36 0.54
C TYR A 19 11.11 -1.15 0.46
N ALA A 20 11.44 -0.10 1.21
CA ALA A 20 10.73 1.18 1.21
C ALA A 20 11.73 2.35 1.19
N TYR A 21 11.28 3.50 0.75
CA TYR A 21 12.07 4.71 0.57
C TYR A 21 11.47 5.84 1.41
N ASP A 22 12.31 6.84 1.77
CA ASP A 22 11.86 8.02 2.51
C ASP A 22 10.74 8.75 1.74
N PHE A 23 10.82 8.78 0.40
CA PHE A 23 9.77 9.28 -0.49
C PHE A 23 8.40 8.60 -0.24
N ASP A 24 8.39 7.29 0.01
CA ASP A 24 7.14 6.56 0.27
C ASP A 24 6.52 7.01 1.59
N PHE A 25 7.33 7.24 2.63
CA PHE A 25 6.86 7.64 3.96
C PHE A 25 6.54 9.14 4.06
N ASP A 26 7.43 9.99 3.55
CA ASP A 26 7.35 11.44 3.76
C ASP A 26 6.45 12.15 2.74
N VAL A 27 6.26 11.55 1.53
CA VAL A 27 5.46 12.14 0.46
C VAL A 27 4.24 11.31 0.14
N MET A 28 4.42 10.01 -0.20
CA MET A 28 3.30 9.20 -0.68
C MET A 28 2.27 8.90 0.41
N HIS A 29 2.69 8.53 1.63
CA HIS A 29 1.76 8.23 2.72
C HIS A 29 0.85 9.43 3.07
N PRO A 30 1.36 10.66 3.28
CA PRO A 30 0.51 11.84 3.47
C PRO A 30 -0.46 12.10 2.32
N LEU A 31 -0.03 11.91 1.07
CA LEU A 31 -0.87 12.14 -0.10
C LEU A 31 -1.92 11.06 -0.29
N ILE A 32 -1.60 9.80 -0.01
CA ILE A 32 -2.57 8.70 0.04
C ILE A 32 -3.63 8.98 1.11
N MET A 33 -3.18 9.37 2.32
CA MET A 33 -4.06 9.72 3.43
C MET A 33 -5.01 10.86 3.04
N ARG A 34 -4.49 11.93 2.44
CA ARG A 34 -5.28 13.06 1.92
C ARG A 34 -6.33 12.63 0.90
N SER A 35 -6.00 11.66 0.04
CA SER A 35 -6.94 11.13 -0.97
C SER A 35 -8.02 10.25 -0.36
N PHE A 36 -7.72 9.53 0.73
CA PHE A 36 -8.66 8.64 1.41
C PHE A 36 -9.59 9.36 2.38
N GLU A 37 -9.07 10.36 3.10
CA GLU A 37 -9.76 11.05 4.20
C GLU A 37 -11.18 11.52 3.88
N PRO A 38 -11.49 12.11 2.69
CA PRO A 38 -12.85 12.55 2.36
C PRO A 38 -13.88 11.43 2.30
N PHE A 39 -13.43 10.18 2.25
CA PHE A 39 -14.27 9.00 2.13
C PHE A 39 -14.33 8.15 3.40
N PHE A 40 -13.62 8.49 4.46
CA PHE A 40 -13.68 7.74 5.71
C PHE A 40 -15.09 7.73 6.31
N GLN A 41 -15.44 6.58 6.87
CA GLN A 41 -16.63 6.40 7.68
C GLN A 41 -16.27 6.57 9.15
N ASP A 42 -17.18 7.13 9.94
CA ASP A 42 -17.01 7.15 11.39
C ASP A 42 -16.90 5.73 11.94
N GLY A 43 -16.06 5.54 12.95
CA GLY A 43 -15.92 4.27 13.65
C GLY A 43 -14.48 3.75 13.66
N ASN A 44 -14.32 2.46 13.42
CA ASN A 44 -13.04 1.76 13.51
C ASN A 44 -12.38 1.54 12.14
N VAL A 45 -11.09 1.20 12.18
CA VAL A 45 -10.30 0.90 10.99
C VAL A 45 -9.49 -0.37 11.16
N LEU A 46 -9.44 -1.18 10.09
CA LEU A 46 -8.52 -2.29 9.90
C LEU A 46 -7.49 -1.91 8.86
N GLU A 47 -6.23 -1.89 9.22
CA GLU A 47 -5.10 -1.76 8.30
C GLU A 47 -4.53 -3.14 7.99
N LEU A 48 -4.43 -3.49 6.73
CA LEU A 48 -3.87 -4.74 6.24
C LEU A 48 -2.50 -4.46 5.62
N GLY A 49 -1.44 -5.06 6.19
CA GLY A 49 -0.05 -4.82 5.81
C GLY A 49 0.48 -3.51 6.40
N SER A 50 0.54 -3.45 7.74
CA SER A 50 0.98 -2.22 8.44
C SER A 50 2.49 -2.01 8.42
N PHE A 51 3.28 -3.01 7.99
CA PHE A 51 4.74 -2.97 8.06
C PHE A 51 5.21 -2.50 9.44
N GLU A 52 6.10 -1.52 9.53
CA GLU A 52 6.63 -0.94 10.78
C GLU A 52 5.73 0.15 11.39
N GLY A 53 4.47 0.26 10.92
CA GLY A 53 3.49 1.21 11.45
C GLY A 53 3.56 2.62 10.83
N ASN A 54 4.31 2.80 9.74
CA ASN A 54 4.49 4.12 9.11
C ASN A 54 3.15 4.72 8.63
N PHE A 55 2.30 3.94 7.96
CA PHE A 55 0.98 4.44 7.56
C PHE A 55 0.00 4.48 8.73
N THR A 56 0.10 3.53 9.67
CA THR A 56 -0.68 3.51 10.92
C THR A 56 -0.56 4.83 11.68
N ALA A 57 0.65 5.44 11.71
CA ALA A 57 0.89 6.73 12.36
C ALA A 57 0.00 7.85 11.79
N HIS A 58 -0.32 7.84 10.50
CA HIS A 58 -1.23 8.78 9.86
C HIS A 58 -2.72 8.49 10.17
N LEU A 59 -3.07 7.24 10.51
CA LEU A 59 -4.45 6.87 10.90
C LEU A 59 -4.78 7.29 12.33
N ARG A 60 -3.82 7.29 13.25
CA ARG A 60 -4.03 7.60 14.67
C ARG A 60 -4.72 8.94 14.98
N PRO A 61 -4.45 10.04 14.28
CA PRO A 61 -5.19 11.30 14.49
C PRO A 61 -6.68 11.23 14.09
N LYS A 62 -7.06 10.24 13.27
CA LYS A 62 -8.41 10.11 12.70
C LYS A 62 -9.25 9.03 13.38
N PHE A 63 -8.61 7.95 13.85
CA PHE A 63 -9.29 6.79 14.41
C PHE A 63 -8.79 6.52 15.84
N LYS A 64 -9.72 6.22 16.74
CA LYS A 64 -9.41 5.81 18.13
C LYS A 64 -9.31 4.30 18.28
N ASP A 65 -9.89 3.56 17.35
CA ASP A 65 -9.95 2.09 17.35
C ASP A 65 -9.33 1.58 16.04
N ILE A 66 -8.07 1.16 16.14
CA ILE A 66 -7.24 0.72 15.02
C ILE A 66 -6.78 -0.70 15.27
N THR A 67 -7.02 -1.58 14.31
CA THR A 67 -6.44 -2.92 14.28
C THR A 67 -5.56 -3.04 13.04
N CYS A 68 -4.37 -3.60 13.19
CA CYS A 68 -3.42 -3.85 12.11
C CYS A 68 -3.16 -5.34 11.97
N VAL A 69 -3.07 -5.84 10.74
CA VAL A 69 -2.60 -7.20 10.42
C VAL A 69 -1.31 -7.11 9.64
N GLU A 70 -0.27 -7.79 10.10
CA GLU A 70 1.04 -7.82 9.45
C GLU A 70 1.64 -9.23 9.55
N ALA A 71 2.22 -9.71 8.45
CA ALA A 71 2.77 -11.07 8.39
C ALA A 71 4.23 -11.15 8.87
N SER A 72 4.99 -10.04 8.78
CA SER A 72 6.36 -9.98 9.28
C SER A 72 6.38 -9.73 10.79
N CYS A 73 6.80 -10.73 11.58
CA CYS A 73 6.93 -10.56 13.03
C CYS A 73 8.00 -9.52 13.40
N ASP A 74 9.04 -9.35 12.58
CA ASP A 74 10.05 -8.32 12.77
C ASP A 74 9.44 -6.92 12.61
N ALA A 75 8.63 -6.70 11.58
CA ALA A 75 7.93 -5.44 11.33
C ALA A 75 6.92 -5.14 12.46
N VAL A 76 6.13 -6.11 12.89
CA VAL A 76 5.19 -5.98 14.04
C VAL A 76 5.94 -5.56 15.31
N ARG A 77 7.11 -6.13 15.57
CA ARG A 77 7.92 -5.75 16.74
C ARG A 77 8.38 -4.30 16.67
N VAL A 78 8.81 -3.83 15.51
CA VAL A 78 9.19 -2.42 15.30
C VAL A 78 7.98 -1.52 15.47
N ALA A 79 6.85 -1.84 14.81
CA ALA A 79 5.61 -1.08 14.90
C ALA A 79 5.13 -0.91 16.35
N LYS A 80 5.16 -1.97 17.17
CA LYS A 80 4.78 -1.92 18.60
C LYS A 80 5.72 -1.05 19.43
N ASN A 81 6.98 -0.89 19.04
CA ASN A 81 7.93 0.00 19.73
C ASN A 81 7.73 1.47 19.34
N VAL A 82 7.35 1.74 18.09
CA VAL A 82 7.12 3.10 17.58
C VAL A 82 5.74 3.62 17.99
N ILE A 83 4.74 2.74 17.96
CA ILE A 83 3.34 3.04 18.30
C ILE A 83 3.03 2.41 19.66
N SER A 84 3.16 3.21 20.70
CA SER A 84 3.15 2.72 22.10
C SER A 84 1.79 2.26 22.61
N ASP A 85 0.66 2.79 22.06
CA ASP A 85 -0.69 2.50 22.56
C ASP A 85 -1.78 2.78 21.54
N GLY A 86 -3.01 2.32 21.81
CA GLY A 86 -4.20 2.63 21.00
C GLY A 86 -4.31 1.89 19.67
N VAL A 87 -3.43 0.91 19.41
CA VAL A 87 -3.45 0.09 18.19
C VAL A 87 -3.29 -1.38 18.55
N GLU A 88 -4.17 -2.22 18.04
CA GLU A 88 -4.07 -3.68 18.12
C GLU A 88 -3.26 -4.19 16.93
N PHE A 89 -2.13 -4.87 17.17
CA PHE A 89 -1.32 -5.52 16.14
C PHE A 89 -1.50 -7.04 16.19
N ILE A 90 -2.01 -7.61 15.09
CA ILE A 90 -2.22 -9.04 14.88
C ILE A 90 -1.16 -9.53 13.89
N GLU A 91 -0.31 -10.45 14.34
CA GLU A 91 0.68 -11.11 13.48
C GLU A 91 0.02 -12.26 12.71
N GLY A 92 0.17 -12.28 11.40
CA GLY A 92 -0.32 -13.34 10.53
C GLY A 92 -0.63 -12.88 9.12
N THR A 93 -0.96 -13.84 8.25
CA THR A 93 -1.36 -13.58 6.87
C THR A 93 -2.86 -13.33 6.75
N PHE A 94 -3.28 -12.62 5.73
CA PHE A 94 -4.70 -12.30 5.52
C PHE A 94 -5.54 -13.55 5.30
N GLU A 95 -4.94 -14.61 4.76
CA GLU A 95 -5.61 -15.88 4.53
C GLU A 95 -5.90 -16.63 5.84
N THR A 96 -5.03 -16.50 6.83
CA THR A 96 -5.06 -17.33 8.05
C THR A 96 -5.62 -16.65 9.28
N VAL A 97 -5.48 -15.31 9.39
CA VAL A 97 -5.99 -14.60 10.57
C VAL A 97 -7.51 -14.67 10.67
N VAL A 98 -7.98 -14.80 11.92
CA VAL A 98 -9.41 -14.80 12.26
C VAL A 98 -9.70 -13.61 13.15
N ILE A 99 -10.44 -12.63 12.61
CA ILE A 99 -10.89 -11.45 13.33
C ILE A 99 -12.41 -11.52 13.46
N LYS A 100 -12.91 -11.60 14.69
CA LYS A 100 -14.36 -11.78 14.97
C LYS A 100 -15.11 -10.45 15.08
N ARG A 101 -14.62 -9.39 14.44
CA ARG A 101 -15.26 -8.06 14.41
C ARG A 101 -15.24 -7.49 13.01
N ARG A 102 -16.12 -6.51 12.76
CA ARG A 102 -16.20 -5.82 11.48
C ARG A 102 -15.75 -4.38 11.61
N PHE A 103 -15.30 -3.81 10.49
CA PHE A 103 -14.70 -2.49 10.43
C PHE A 103 -15.44 -1.59 9.47
N ASN A 104 -15.60 -0.33 9.86
CA ASN A 104 -16.18 0.70 9.01
C ASN A 104 -15.24 1.10 7.87
N ASN A 105 -13.93 0.99 8.13
CA ASN A 105 -12.87 1.26 7.15
C ASN A 105 -11.89 0.10 7.13
N VAL A 106 -11.55 -0.38 5.94
CA VAL A 106 -10.46 -1.35 5.72
C VAL A 106 -9.48 -0.72 4.74
N ILE A 107 -8.21 -0.71 5.06
CA ILE A 107 -7.16 -0.02 4.28
C ILE A 107 -6.08 -1.01 3.89
N MET A 108 -5.68 -1.00 2.61
CA MET A 108 -4.52 -1.70 2.08
C MET A 108 -3.70 -0.72 1.24
N THR A 109 -2.51 -0.38 1.71
CA THR A 109 -1.60 0.56 1.05
C THR A 109 -0.32 -0.17 0.66
N HIS A 110 -0.08 -0.36 -0.64
CA HIS A 110 1.06 -1.12 -1.19
C HIS A 110 1.13 -2.55 -0.66
N VAL A 111 0.01 -3.27 -0.74
CA VAL A 111 -0.14 -4.62 -0.19
C VAL A 111 -0.73 -5.60 -1.21
N LEU A 112 -1.71 -5.18 -2.00
CA LEU A 112 -2.45 -6.10 -2.88
C LEU A 112 -1.56 -6.73 -3.97
N GLU A 113 -0.49 -6.06 -4.37
CA GLU A 113 0.55 -6.57 -5.27
C GLU A 113 1.35 -7.75 -4.69
N HIS A 114 1.40 -7.86 -3.36
CA HIS A 114 2.09 -8.93 -2.63
C HIS A 114 1.17 -10.13 -2.32
N VAL A 115 -0.11 -10.03 -2.61
CA VAL A 115 -1.08 -11.10 -2.35
C VAL A 115 -1.08 -12.11 -3.48
N GLU A 116 -0.98 -13.41 -3.18
CA GLU A 116 -0.96 -14.47 -4.18
C GLU A 116 -2.31 -14.59 -4.89
N ASP A 117 -3.39 -14.66 -4.13
CA ASP A 117 -4.78 -14.64 -4.64
C ASP A 117 -5.54 -13.40 -4.15
N PRO A 118 -5.53 -12.29 -4.93
CA PRO A 118 -6.24 -11.07 -4.56
C PRO A 118 -7.75 -11.25 -4.43
N ASN A 119 -8.35 -12.12 -5.25
CA ASN A 119 -9.80 -12.33 -5.21
C ASN A 119 -10.23 -13.01 -3.91
N LEU A 120 -9.44 -13.96 -3.43
CA LEU A 120 -9.67 -14.59 -2.13
C LEU A 120 -9.62 -13.56 -1.00
N VAL A 121 -8.56 -12.74 -0.95
CA VAL A 121 -8.38 -11.74 0.10
C VAL A 121 -9.45 -10.65 0.02
N LEU A 122 -9.72 -10.10 -1.15
CA LEU A 122 -10.77 -9.09 -1.35
C LEU A 122 -12.15 -9.63 -0.95
N THR A 123 -12.45 -10.88 -1.30
CA THR A 123 -13.71 -11.54 -0.91
C THR A 123 -13.78 -11.69 0.61
N LYS A 124 -12.71 -12.17 1.25
CA LYS A 124 -12.64 -12.30 2.72
C LYS A 124 -12.81 -10.96 3.42
N ILE A 125 -12.17 -9.90 2.95
CA ILE A 125 -12.38 -8.55 3.49
C ILE A 125 -13.87 -8.19 3.44
N ARG A 126 -14.54 -8.38 2.31
CA ARG A 126 -15.94 -8.03 2.13
C ARG A 126 -16.87 -8.86 3.00
N THR A 127 -16.64 -10.18 3.11
CA THR A 127 -17.53 -11.10 3.82
C THR A 127 -17.33 -11.12 5.33
N ASP A 128 -16.07 -11.03 5.77
CA ASP A 128 -15.71 -11.29 7.17
C ASP A 128 -15.42 -10.01 7.96
N TRP A 129 -14.77 -9.03 7.32
CA TRP A 129 -14.20 -7.89 8.04
C TRP A 129 -14.87 -6.55 7.75
N LEU A 130 -15.45 -6.35 6.58
CA LEU A 130 -16.11 -5.08 6.26
C LEU A 130 -17.51 -5.00 6.89
N ALA A 131 -17.79 -3.92 7.61
CA ALA A 131 -19.11 -3.63 8.14
C ALA A 131 -20.11 -3.32 7.02
N GLU A 132 -21.41 -3.43 7.30
CA GLU A 132 -22.43 -2.94 6.39
C GLU A 132 -22.26 -1.44 6.14
N GLY A 133 -22.23 -1.02 4.88
CA GLY A 133 -21.94 0.37 4.51
C GLY A 133 -20.47 0.78 4.67
N GLY A 134 -19.63 -0.10 5.17
CA GLY A 134 -18.19 0.15 5.32
C GLY A 134 -17.46 0.32 3.99
N ARG A 135 -16.25 0.85 4.03
CA ARG A 135 -15.43 1.16 2.84
C ARG A 135 -14.08 0.47 2.87
N LEU A 136 -13.71 -0.06 1.70
CA LEU A 136 -12.36 -0.56 1.42
C LEU A 136 -11.58 0.52 0.66
N PHE A 137 -10.37 0.80 1.13
CA PHE A 137 -9.42 1.74 0.54
C PHE A 137 -8.20 0.98 0.03
N LEU A 138 -7.87 1.16 -1.24
CA LEU A 138 -6.74 0.49 -1.88
C LEU A 138 -5.82 1.52 -2.52
N ALA A 139 -4.51 1.39 -2.28
CA ALA A 139 -3.47 2.06 -3.05
C ALA A 139 -2.42 1.04 -3.47
N CYS A 140 -2.10 1.00 -4.76
CA CYS A 140 -1.10 0.10 -5.35
C CYS A 140 -0.14 0.90 -6.25
N PRO A 141 1.09 0.42 -6.46
CA PRO A 141 1.97 0.96 -7.48
C PRO A 141 1.31 0.88 -8.86
N ASN A 142 1.34 2.00 -9.60
CA ASN A 142 0.70 2.09 -10.90
C ASN A 142 1.62 1.58 -12.01
N ALA A 143 1.23 0.52 -12.70
CA ALA A 143 1.91 0.00 -13.88
C ALA A 143 2.10 1.06 -14.97
N ASN A 144 1.15 2.00 -15.10
CA ASN A 144 1.19 3.07 -16.08
C ASN A 144 1.83 4.37 -15.55
N ALA A 145 2.52 4.32 -14.40
CA ALA A 145 3.28 5.48 -13.92
C ALA A 145 4.31 5.94 -14.96
N ALA A 146 4.52 7.25 -15.08
CA ALA A 146 5.45 7.83 -16.05
C ALA A 146 6.87 7.24 -15.91
N SER A 147 7.34 7.00 -14.68
CA SER A 147 8.62 6.35 -14.40
C SER A 147 8.73 4.95 -15.01
N ARG A 148 7.65 4.15 -14.99
CA ARG A 148 7.66 2.81 -15.59
C ARG A 148 7.62 2.88 -17.11
N GLN A 149 6.82 3.77 -17.68
CA GLN A 149 6.80 4.00 -19.13
C GLN A 149 8.17 4.45 -19.65
N ILE A 150 8.86 5.33 -18.92
CA ILE A 150 10.24 5.74 -19.22
C ILE A 150 11.18 4.52 -19.15
N ALA A 151 11.08 3.69 -18.09
CA ALA A 151 11.91 2.51 -17.93
C ALA A 151 11.72 1.48 -19.07
N VAL A 152 10.48 1.34 -19.61
CA VAL A 152 10.24 0.55 -20.84
C VAL A 152 10.98 1.13 -22.05
N LYS A 153 10.90 2.45 -22.25
CA LYS A 153 11.61 3.12 -23.36
C LYS A 153 13.12 3.06 -23.24
N MET A 154 13.64 2.98 -22.00
CA MET A 154 15.06 2.77 -21.72
C MET A 154 15.49 1.30 -21.84
N GLY A 155 14.57 0.35 -22.05
CA GLY A 155 14.86 -1.09 -22.09
C GLY A 155 15.20 -1.70 -20.73
N ILE A 156 14.88 -1.02 -19.61
CA ILE A 156 15.12 -1.51 -18.24
C ILE A 156 14.09 -2.56 -17.85
N ILE A 157 12.84 -2.38 -18.28
CA ILE A 157 11.75 -3.36 -18.13
C ILE A 157 11.11 -3.64 -19.49
N SER A 158 10.57 -4.84 -19.66
CA SER A 158 10.02 -5.30 -20.95
C SER A 158 8.69 -4.65 -21.31
N HIS A 159 7.86 -4.37 -20.32
CA HIS A 159 6.54 -3.74 -20.45
C HIS A 159 6.11 -3.12 -19.11
N ASN A 160 5.08 -2.27 -19.12
CA ASN A 160 4.64 -1.52 -17.95
C ASN A 160 4.27 -2.38 -16.73
N GLU A 161 3.68 -3.55 -16.96
CA GLU A 161 3.23 -4.47 -15.89
C GLU A 161 4.32 -5.46 -15.44
N ALA A 162 5.52 -5.41 -16.04
CA ALA A 162 6.60 -6.35 -15.71
C ALA A 162 7.00 -6.23 -14.23
N VAL A 163 7.04 -7.36 -13.52
CA VAL A 163 7.62 -7.44 -12.18
C VAL A 163 9.12 -7.57 -12.33
N THR A 164 9.88 -6.62 -11.78
CA THR A 164 11.34 -6.64 -11.81
C THR A 164 11.91 -7.69 -10.84
N PRO A 165 13.16 -8.17 -11.04
CA PRO A 165 13.78 -9.08 -10.07
C PRO A 165 13.81 -8.53 -8.64
N GLY A 166 14.03 -7.22 -8.46
CA GLY A 166 14.01 -6.58 -7.15
C GLY A 166 12.61 -6.55 -6.53
N GLU A 167 11.57 -6.28 -7.31
CA GLU A 167 10.17 -6.34 -6.85
C GLU A 167 9.79 -7.78 -6.48
N ALA A 168 10.18 -8.78 -7.28
CA ALA A 168 9.93 -10.19 -6.98
C ALA A 168 10.61 -10.65 -5.68
N GLN A 169 11.84 -10.15 -5.38
CA GLN A 169 12.53 -10.42 -4.12
C GLN A 169 11.80 -9.84 -2.90
N HIS A 170 11.07 -8.74 -3.10
CA HIS A 170 10.20 -8.14 -2.08
C HIS A 170 8.78 -8.73 -2.08
N GLY A 171 8.55 -9.82 -2.78
CA GLY A 171 7.30 -10.58 -2.76
C GLY A 171 6.20 -10.05 -3.68
N HIS A 172 6.50 -9.18 -4.65
CA HIS A 172 5.52 -8.78 -5.65
C HIS A 172 5.18 -9.94 -6.58
N TYR A 173 3.91 -10.26 -6.73
CA TYR A 173 3.40 -11.19 -7.72
C TYR A 173 2.98 -10.48 -9.01
N ARG A 174 2.62 -9.19 -8.92
CA ARG A 174 2.07 -8.40 -10.02
C ARG A 174 2.24 -6.91 -9.83
N THR A 175 1.93 -6.15 -10.89
CA THR A 175 1.79 -4.70 -10.86
C THR A 175 0.42 -4.36 -11.42
N TYR A 176 -0.27 -3.40 -10.82
CA TYR A 176 -1.61 -3.00 -11.25
C TYR A 176 -1.58 -1.73 -12.09
N SER A 177 -2.33 -1.72 -13.21
CA SER A 177 -2.85 -0.47 -13.77
C SER A 177 -4.16 -0.11 -13.06
N LEU A 178 -4.67 1.11 -13.29
CA LEU A 178 -5.97 1.50 -12.73
C LEU A 178 -7.09 0.57 -13.23
N GLU A 179 -7.03 0.16 -14.49
CA GLU A 179 -8.00 -0.74 -15.13
C GLU A 179 -7.94 -2.15 -14.54
N THR A 180 -6.74 -2.69 -14.35
CA THR A 180 -6.58 -4.05 -13.81
C THR A 180 -6.92 -4.11 -12.33
N LEU A 181 -6.64 -3.05 -11.56
CA LEU A 181 -7.09 -2.91 -10.18
C LEU A 181 -8.62 -2.80 -10.09
N GLU A 182 -9.23 -1.94 -10.93
CA GLU A 182 -10.70 -1.81 -11.03
C GLU A 182 -11.35 -3.15 -11.34
N LYS A 183 -10.79 -3.91 -12.29
CA LYS A 183 -11.29 -5.23 -12.66
C LYS A 183 -11.27 -6.19 -11.46
N ALA A 184 -10.15 -6.32 -10.75
CA ALA A 184 -10.03 -7.19 -9.59
C ALA A 184 -11.04 -6.84 -8.48
N VAL A 185 -11.24 -5.55 -8.21
CA VAL A 185 -12.19 -5.05 -7.22
C VAL A 185 -13.65 -5.36 -7.63
N ARG A 186 -14.02 -5.19 -8.91
CA ARG A 186 -15.37 -5.50 -9.42
C ARG A 186 -15.65 -7.00 -9.43
N GLU A 187 -14.67 -7.82 -9.82
CA GLU A 187 -14.78 -9.30 -9.80
C GLU A 187 -14.99 -9.82 -8.37
N SER A 188 -14.48 -9.11 -7.36
CA SER A 188 -14.73 -9.40 -5.95
C SER A 188 -16.02 -8.79 -5.40
N SER A 189 -16.93 -8.32 -6.29
CA SER A 189 -18.27 -7.79 -5.98
C SER A 189 -18.28 -6.51 -5.15
N TYR A 190 -17.30 -5.62 -5.34
CA TYR A 190 -17.33 -4.27 -4.80
C TYR A 190 -17.93 -3.27 -5.78
N ARG A 191 -18.58 -2.25 -5.22
CA ARG A 191 -18.97 -1.04 -5.95
C ARG A 191 -17.93 0.05 -5.74
N ILE A 192 -17.31 0.53 -6.80
CA ILE A 192 -16.33 1.61 -6.73
C ILE A 192 -17.03 2.93 -6.48
N VAL A 193 -16.62 3.65 -5.44
CA VAL A 193 -17.13 4.96 -5.06
C VAL A 193 -16.25 6.07 -5.64
N HIS A 194 -14.94 5.86 -5.63
CA HIS A 194 -13.95 6.81 -6.14
C HIS A 194 -12.75 6.06 -6.72
N LYS A 195 -12.12 6.63 -7.72
CA LYS A 195 -10.84 6.18 -8.27
C LYS A 195 -10.05 7.38 -8.80
N SER A 196 -8.76 7.42 -8.51
CA SER A 196 -7.82 8.42 -9.02
C SER A 196 -6.39 7.91 -8.92
N GLY A 197 -5.45 8.56 -9.60
CA GLY A 197 -4.06 8.45 -9.22
C GLY A 197 -3.77 9.24 -7.94
N ILE A 198 -2.57 9.08 -7.38
CA ILE A 198 -2.16 9.83 -6.17
C ILE A 198 -1.09 10.87 -6.52
N PHE A 199 -0.16 10.52 -7.39
CA PHE A 199 1.00 11.36 -7.65
C PHE A 199 1.53 11.13 -9.06
N PHE A 200 1.82 12.21 -9.79
CA PHE A 200 2.50 12.11 -11.07
C PHE A 200 3.98 11.82 -10.84
N LYS A 201 4.37 10.55 -10.98
CA LYS A 201 5.69 10.05 -10.65
C LYS A 201 6.51 9.77 -11.90
N ALA A 202 7.42 10.68 -12.24
CA ALA A 202 8.30 10.55 -13.41
C ALA A 202 9.65 9.86 -13.09
N LEU A 203 10.04 9.82 -11.82
CA LEU A 203 11.32 9.28 -11.37
C LEU A 203 11.11 8.05 -10.48
N ALA A 204 12.16 7.23 -10.33
CA ALA A 204 12.18 6.12 -9.37
C ALA A 204 12.28 6.63 -7.92
N ASN A 205 11.89 5.83 -6.92
CA ASN A 205 11.87 6.24 -5.52
C ASN A 205 13.24 6.71 -5.03
N PHE A 206 14.32 5.99 -5.36
CA PHE A 206 15.67 6.39 -4.94
C PHE A 206 16.09 7.77 -5.51
N GLN A 207 15.59 8.14 -6.69
CA GLN A 207 15.87 9.46 -7.27
C GLN A 207 15.08 10.55 -6.53
N TRP A 208 13.82 10.25 -6.12
CA TRP A 208 13.04 11.13 -5.27
C TRP A 208 13.69 11.35 -3.91
N ASP A 209 14.23 10.30 -3.27
CA ASP A 209 14.97 10.43 -2.00
C ASP A 209 16.14 11.40 -2.15
N GLU A 210 16.91 11.30 -3.23
CA GLU A 210 18.04 12.21 -3.48
C GLU A 210 17.56 13.67 -3.71
N LEU A 211 16.47 13.88 -4.44
CA LEU A 211 15.93 15.22 -4.66
C LEU A 211 15.38 15.86 -3.38
N LEU A 212 14.70 15.07 -2.53
CA LEU A 212 14.18 15.53 -1.25
C LEU A 212 15.32 15.84 -0.26
N LYS A 213 16.27 14.91 -0.12
CA LYS A 213 17.43 15.06 0.75
C LYS A 213 18.27 16.31 0.44
N ASN A 214 18.37 16.67 -0.83
CA ASN A 214 19.12 17.85 -1.28
C ASN A 214 18.23 19.11 -1.47
N GLU A 215 16.97 19.08 -1.02
CA GLU A 215 16.02 20.19 -1.10
C GLU A 215 15.84 20.77 -2.51
N ILE A 216 16.00 19.93 -3.55
CA ILE A 216 15.93 20.34 -4.97
C ILE A 216 14.47 20.58 -5.39
N VAL A 217 13.52 19.86 -4.80
CA VAL A 217 12.09 19.99 -5.08
C VAL A 217 11.37 20.74 -3.96
N SER A 218 10.55 21.72 -4.33
CA SER A 218 9.75 22.47 -3.35
C SER A 218 8.44 21.72 -3.01
N ARG A 219 7.79 22.17 -1.92
CA ARG A 219 6.46 21.67 -1.54
C ARG A 219 5.41 21.97 -2.60
N GLU A 220 5.50 23.11 -3.26
CA GLU A 220 4.58 23.51 -4.35
C GLU A 220 4.74 22.57 -5.56
N TYR A 221 5.96 22.12 -5.85
CA TYR A 221 6.20 21.13 -6.90
C TYR A 221 5.57 19.79 -6.57
N LEU A 222 5.72 19.31 -5.33
CA LEU A 222 5.09 18.06 -4.85
C LEU A 222 3.56 18.18 -4.89
N GLU A 223 3.00 19.33 -4.50
CA GLU A 223 1.56 19.62 -4.63
C GLU A 223 1.11 19.57 -6.10
N GLY A 224 1.87 20.17 -7.00
CA GLY A 224 1.61 20.10 -8.45
C GLY A 224 1.59 18.65 -8.98
N CYS A 225 2.54 17.81 -8.53
CA CYS A 225 2.57 16.39 -8.87
C CYS A 225 1.36 15.62 -8.31
N TYR A 226 0.90 15.97 -7.10
CA TYR A 226 -0.32 15.41 -6.52
C TYR A 226 -1.55 15.78 -7.35
N LEU A 227 -1.75 17.07 -7.62
CA LEU A 227 -2.91 17.57 -8.37
C LEU A 227 -2.96 17.00 -9.79
N LEU A 228 -1.80 16.85 -10.45
CA LEU A 228 -1.71 16.21 -11.76
C LEU A 228 -2.01 14.71 -11.68
N GLY A 229 -1.60 14.05 -10.60
CA GLY A 229 -1.88 12.63 -10.37
C GLY A 229 -3.36 12.32 -10.15
N GLN A 230 -4.16 13.29 -9.70
CA GLN A 230 -5.61 13.13 -9.48
C GLN A 230 -6.44 13.15 -10.78
N GLN A 231 -5.89 13.61 -11.89
CA GLN A 231 -6.55 13.67 -13.20
C GLN A 231 -6.53 12.31 -13.89
#